data_4f7e237029cb28ae5f33b1c85dc4cab2
#
_entry.id   4f7e237029cb28ae5f33b1c85dc4cab2
#
_cell.length_a   1.000
_cell.length_b   1.000
_cell.length_c   1.000
_cell.angle_alpha   90.00
_cell.angle_beta   90.00
_cell.angle_gamma   90.00
#
_symmetry.space_group_name_H-M   'P 1'
#
loop_
_entity.id
_entity.type
_entity.pdbx_description
1 polymer ?
#
loop_
_entity_poly.entity_id
_entity_poly.type
_entity_poly.pdbx_seq_one_letter_code
_entity_poly.pdbx_strand_id
1 'polypeptide(L)'
;GLTNKKLNVREARIATDQSSSRKVSQFCVRLEAKQRLRFNYGLTERQLLKYVRVARKAKGSTGQVLLQLLEMRLDNIVFQSGMSATIPAARQLVNHRHILVNNHIVDIPSYRCKPKDLITVRNRPSSYSGSNSGSKENIEFSRRKKIPDHLTFSFSEDNIPKGLVNGIANRESIDLNINELLVVEYYSRQA
;
A
#
# COMPACT_ATOMS: atom_id res chain seq x y z
N GLY A 1 15.02 16.12 -42.97
CA GLY A 1 16.20 16.69 -42.28
C GLY A 1 15.87 17.61 -41.08
N LEU A 2 14.60 17.94 -40.83
CA LEU A 2 14.21 18.86 -39.71
C LEU A 2 13.94 18.20 -38.37
N THR A 3 13.83 16.89 -38.32
CA THR A 3 13.51 16.13 -37.11
C THR A 3 14.73 15.87 -36.21
N ASN A 4 15.92 15.71 -36.79
CA ASN A 4 17.13 15.40 -35.99
C ASN A 4 17.67 16.58 -35.18
N LYS A 5 17.50 17.83 -35.63
CA LYS A 5 17.96 19.00 -34.86
C LYS A 5 17.14 19.24 -33.59
N LYS A 6 15.83 18.91 -33.59
CA LYS A 6 15.00 19.06 -32.41
C LYS A 6 15.26 17.98 -31.33
N LEU A 7 15.62 16.77 -31.77
CA LEU A 7 16.01 15.68 -30.89
C LEU A 7 17.31 15.99 -30.14
N ASN A 8 18.33 16.46 -30.86
CA ASN A 8 19.64 16.81 -30.24
C ASN A 8 19.55 17.94 -29.21
N VAL A 9 18.66 18.91 -29.42
CA VAL A 9 18.46 19.99 -28.43
C VAL A 9 17.76 19.48 -27.17
N ARG A 10 16.88 18.48 -27.31
CA ARG A 10 16.17 17.86 -26.18
C ARG A 10 17.11 16.96 -25.37
N GLU A 11 17.95 16.18 -26.04
CA GLU A 11 18.98 15.36 -25.39
C GLU A 11 20.06 16.21 -24.72
N ALA A 12 20.49 17.30 -25.33
CA ALA A 12 21.43 18.25 -24.72
C ALA A 12 20.84 18.94 -23.47
N ARG A 13 19.55 19.23 -23.45
CA ARG A 13 18.88 19.77 -22.24
C ARG A 13 18.76 18.73 -21.14
N ILE A 14 18.50 17.47 -21.48
CA ILE A 14 18.45 16.37 -20.51
C ILE A 14 19.85 16.10 -19.94
N ALA A 15 20.90 16.15 -20.76
CA ALA A 15 22.27 15.97 -20.31
C ALA A 15 22.77 17.12 -19.42
N THR A 16 22.38 18.39 -19.71
CA THR A 16 22.72 19.55 -18.88
C THR A 16 21.95 19.58 -17.54
N ASP A 17 20.73 19.06 -17.50
CA ASP A 17 19.99 18.90 -16.23
C ASP A 17 20.56 17.80 -15.34
N GLN A 18 21.23 16.79 -15.89
CA GLN A 18 21.91 15.74 -15.12
C GLN A 18 23.27 16.17 -14.54
N SER A 19 23.94 17.17 -15.13
CA SER A 19 25.26 17.62 -14.69
C SER A 19 25.24 18.67 -13.58
N SER A 20 24.11 19.31 -13.31
CA SER A 20 23.95 20.11 -12.12
C SER A 20 23.52 19.21 -10.95
N SER A 21 24.47 18.66 -10.21
CA SER A 21 24.22 18.06 -8.90
C SER A 21 23.71 19.17 -7.96
N ARG A 22 22.42 19.52 -8.11
CA ARG A 22 21.74 20.40 -7.16
C ARG A 22 21.88 19.74 -5.80
N LYS A 23 22.57 20.37 -4.87
CA LYS A 23 22.58 19.94 -3.46
C LYS A 23 21.14 19.80 -3.02
N VAL A 24 20.65 18.56 -2.96
CA VAL A 24 19.26 18.27 -2.57
C VAL A 24 19.10 18.75 -1.13
N SER A 25 18.22 19.70 -0.91
CA SER A 25 18.01 20.24 0.44
C SER A 25 17.43 19.13 1.34
N GLN A 26 17.77 19.17 2.63
CA GLN A 26 17.23 18.24 3.63
C GLN A 26 15.69 18.24 3.66
N PHE A 27 15.08 19.38 3.33
CA PHE A 27 13.64 19.48 3.19
C PHE A 27 13.11 18.62 2.02
N CYS A 28 13.77 18.68 0.85
CA CYS A 28 13.38 17.89 -0.32
C CYS A 28 13.47 16.38 -0.03
N VAL A 29 14.50 15.93 0.67
CA VAL A 29 14.65 14.50 1.04
C VAL A 29 13.49 14.04 1.92
N ARG A 30 13.12 14.82 2.93
CA ARG A 30 11.99 14.52 3.81
C ARG A 30 10.65 14.56 3.07
N LEU A 31 10.47 15.56 2.21
CA LEU A 31 9.28 15.68 1.37
C LEU A 31 9.14 14.48 0.44
N GLU A 32 10.21 14.06 -0.21
CA GLU A 32 10.22 12.90 -1.09
C GLU A 32 9.85 11.61 -0.34
N ALA A 33 10.47 11.36 0.81
CA ALA A 33 10.15 10.20 1.65
C ALA A 33 8.67 10.20 2.06
N LYS A 34 8.12 11.34 2.48
CA LYS A 34 6.70 11.49 2.79
C LYS A 34 5.81 11.19 1.58
N GLN A 35 6.12 11.75 0.41
CA GLN A 35 5.33 11.53 -0.79
C GLN A 35 5.38 10.07 -1.25
N ARG A 36 6.55 9.43 -1.21
CA ARG A 36 6.69 8.00 -1.51
C ARG A 36 5.81 7.15 -0.58
N LEU A 37 5.85 7.42 0.73
CA LEU A 37 5.01 6.70 1.69
C LEU A 37 3.53 6.91 1.39
N ARG A 38 3.12 8.15 1.16
CA ARG A 38 1.73 8.49 0.86
C ARG A 38 1.22 7.78 -0.40
N PHE A 39 2.01 7.74 -1.46
CA PHE A 39 1.64 7.08 -2.72
C PHE A 39 1.59 5.56 -2.58
N ASN A 40 2.53 4.96 -1.88
CA ASN A 40 2.56 3.50 -1.69
C ASN A 40 1.30 2.97 -1.01
N TYR A 41 0.76 3.69 -0.03
CA TYR A 41 -0.49 3.32 0.64
C TYR A 41 -1.71 4.04 0.07
N GLY A 42 -1.54 4.86 -0.97
CA GLY A 42 -2.63 5.61 -1.60
C GLY A 42 -3.36 6.53 -0.63
N LEU A 43 -2.67 7.19 0.29
CA LEU A 43 -3.25 8.06 1.30
C LEU A 43 -3.35 9.51 0.83
N THR A 44 -4.33 10.23 1.38
CA THR A 44 -4.35 11.68 1.32
C THR A 44 -3.40 12.26 2.38
N GLU A 45 -2.98 13.51 2.20
CA GLU A 45 -2.13 14.22 3.18
C GLU A 45 -2.75 14.24 4.58
N ARG A 46 -4.05 14.55 4.64
CA ARG A 46 -4.81 14.60 5.89
C ARG A 46 -4.84 13.25 6.62
N GLN A 47 -4.98 12.17 5.87
CA GLN A 47 -4.96 10.82 6.44
C GLN A 47 -3.59 10.48 6.99
N LEU A 48 -2.52 10.72 6.24
CA LEU A 48 -1.15 10.45 6.68
C LEU A 48 -0.82 11.25 7.96
N LEU A 49 -1.15 12.54 7.99
CA LEU A 49 -0.95 13.36 9.18
C LEU A 49 -1.68 12.79 10.41
N LYS A 50 -2.92 12.30 10.24
CA LYS A 50 -3.66 11.63 11.32
C LYS A 50 -2.92 10.41 11.86
N TYR A 51 -2.37 9.56 10.97
CA TYR A 51 -1.58 8.39 11.38
C TYR A 51 -0.30 8.78 12.12
N VAL A 52 0.41 9.81 11.65
CA VAL A 52 1.61 10.32 12.34
C VAL A 52 1.26 10.81 13.75
N ARG A 53 0.16 11.55 13.90
CA ARG A 53 -0.31 12.01 15.23
C ARG A 53 -0.64 10.86 16.18
N VAL A 54 -1.26 9.80 15.68
CA VAL A 54 -1.55 8.58 16.46
C VAL A 54 -0.25 7.87 16.83
N ALA A 55 0.68 7.70 15.89
CA ALA A 55 1.96 7.05 16.12
C ALA A 55 2.83 7.78 17.16
N ARG A 56 2.79 9.12 17.19
CA ARG A 56 3.50 9.92 18.21
C ARG A 56 3.00 9.71 19.65
N LYS A 57 1.72 9.40 19.80
CA LYS A 57 1.11 9.15 21.11
C LYS A 57 1.33 7.73 21.61
N ALA A 58 1.72 6.82 20.73
CA ALA A 58 1.95 5.42 21.06
C ALA A 58 3.34 5.24 21.71
N LYS A 59 3.47 4.18 22.53
CA LYS A 59 4.75 3.77 23.09
C LYS A 59 5.63 3.15 21.98
N GLY A 60 6.91 3.45 22.00
CA GLY A 60 7.90 2.90 21.06
C GLY A 60 8.35 3.89 19.98
N SER A 61 9.01 3.37 18.94
CA SER A 61 9.48 4.17 17.81
C SER A 61 8.31 4.67 16.97
N THR A 62 8.14 5.98 16.86
CA THR A 62 7.05 6.61 16.07
C THR A 62 7.05 6.13 14.62
N GLY A 63 8.22 5.98 14.00
CA GLY A 63 8.32 5.51 12.62
C GLY A 63 7.84 4.06 12.45
N GLN A 64 8.25 3.17 13.34
CA GLN A 64 7.81 1.77 13.31
C GLN A 64 6.31 1.65 13.57
N VAL A 65 5.80 2.36 14.56
CA VAL A 65 4.35 2.37 14.85
C VAL A 65 3.56 2.93 13.68
N LEU A 66 4.06 3.97 13.01
CA LEU A 66 3.44 4.52 11.80
C LEU A 66 3.30 3.46 10.71
N LEU A 67 4.38 2.73 10.41
CA LEU A 67 4.36 1.66 9.42
C LEU A 67 3.43 0.53 9.81
N GLN A 68 3.44 0.10 11.07
CA GLN A 68 2.51 -0.91 11.58
C GLN A 68 1.05 -0.50 11.39
N LEU A 69 0.71 0.74 11.70
CA LEU A 69 -0.64 1.27 11.51
C LEU A 69 -1.08 1.25 10.04
N LEU A 70 -0.15 1.53 9.11
CA LEU A 70 -0.42 1.54 7.68
C LEU A 70 -0.54 0.12 7.12
N GLU A 71 0.32 -0.79 7.55
CA GLU A 71 0.30 -2.20 7.13
C GLU A 71 -0.96 -2.93 7.60
N MET A 72 -1.46 -2.62 8.79
CA MET A 72 -2.64 -3.26 9.37
C MET A 72 -3.98 -2.70 8.87
N ARG A 73 -3.97 -1.85 7.84
CA ARG A 73 -5.19 -1.38 7.17
C ARG A 73 -5.82 -2.49 6.34
N LEU A 74 -7.13 -2.58 6.34
CA LEU A 74 -7.85 -3.59 5.59
C LEU A 74 -7.58 -3.52 4.08
N ASP A 75 -7.57 -2.31 3.49
CA ASP A 75 -7.25 -2.14 2.06
C ASP A 75 -5.85 -2.65 1.70
N ASN A 76 -4.86 -2.41 2.57
CA ASN A 76 -3.50 -2.89 2.37
C ASN A 76 -3.42 -4.42 2.53
N ILE A 77 -4.08 -5.00 3.53
CA ILE A 77 -4.08 -6.45 3.75
C ILE A 77 -4.76 -7.18 2.59
N VAL A 78 -5.89 -6.69 2.08
CA VAL A 78 -6.57 -7.23 0.89
C VAL A 78 -5.63 -7.19 -0.32
N PHE A 79 -4.88 -6.11 -0.51
CA PHE A 79 -3.89 -6.00 -1.57
C PHE A 79 -2.69 -6.93 -1.35
N GLN A 80 -2.13 -6.99 -0.15
CA GLN A 80 -0.98 -7.84 0.19
C GLN A 80 -1.31 -9.32 0.11
N SER A 81 -2.53 -9.72 0.49
CA SER A 81 -3.03 -11.08 0.34
C SER A 81 -3.29 -11.49 -1.12
N GLY A 82 -3.10 -10.60 -2.10
CA GLY A 82 -3.31 -10.90 -3.51
C GLY A 82 -4.79 -11.00 -3.91
N MET A 83 -5.73 -10.58 -3.06
CA MET A 83 -7.16 -10.56 -3.39
C MET A 83 -7.50 -9.47 -4.41
N SER A 84 -6.59 -8.50 -4.60
CA SER A 84 -6.69 -7.44 -5.59
C SER A 84 -5.34 -7.11 -6.19
N ALA A 85 -5.33 -6.63 -7.44
CA ALA A 85 -4.10 -6.28 -8.16
C ALA A 85 -3.47 -4.96 -7.68
N THR A 86 -4.27 -4.05 -7.13
CA THR A 86 -3.85 -2.71 -6.72
C THR A 86 -4.56 -2.25 -5.44
N ILE A 87 -3.97 -1.29 -4.73
CA ILE A 87 -4.60 -0.67 -3.55
C ILE A 87 -5.93 0.02 -3.89
N PRO A 88 -6.08 0.78 -4.99
CA PRO A 88 -7.37 1.32 -5.39
C PRO A 88 -8.43 0.24 -5.64
N ALA A 89 -8.06 -0.88 -6.28
CA ALA A 89 -8.97 -2.02 -6.47
C ALA A 89 -9.35 -2.67 -5.13
N ALA A 90 -8.40 -2.82 -4.20
CA ALA A 90 -8.69 -3.30 -2.85
C ALA A 90 -9.70 -2.40 -2.13
N ARG A 91 -9.55 -1.08 -2.22
CA ARG A 91 -10.51 -0.12 -1.66
C ARG A 91 -11.88 -0.25 -2.26
N GLN A 92 -11.96 -0.43 -3.57
CA GLN A 92 -13.24 -0.64 -4.26
C GLN A 92 -13.93 -1.90 -3.74
N LEU A 93 -13.20 -3.01 -3.59
CA LEU A 93 -13.74 -4.25 -3.04
C LEU A 93 -14.29 -4.07 -1.62
N VAL A 94 -13.56 -3.36 -0.77
CA VAL A 94 -14.00 -3.05 0.60
C VAL A 94 -15.24 -2.13 0.59
N ASN A 95 -15.18 -1.02 -0.13
CA ASN A 95 -16.29 -0.06 -0.20
C ASN A 95 -17.58 -0.68 -0.77
N HIS A 96 -17.45 -1.60 -1.71
CA HIS A 96 -18.57 -2.32 -2.32
C HIS A 96 -19.05 -3.51 -1.49
N ARG A 97 -18.56 -3.66 -0.24
CA ARG A 97 -19.02 -4.66 0.72
C ARG A 97 -18.77 -6.11 0.29
N HIS A 98 -17.68 -6.33 -0.48
CA HIS A 98 -17.25 -7.66 -0.92
C HIS A 98 -16.27 -8.33 0.07
N ILE A 99 -15.79 -7.63 1.08
CA ILE A 99 -14.82 -8.12 2.06
C ILE A 99 -15.51 -8.38 3.40
N LEU A 100 -15.20 -9.54 3.96
CA LEU A 100 -15.62 -9.97 5.28
C LEU A 100 -14.39 -10.04 6.20
N VAL A 101 -14.53 -9.57 7.43
CA VAL A 101 -13.57 -9.78 8.52
C VAL A 101 -14.29 -10.59 9.60
N ASN A 102 -13.77 -11.77 9.92
CA ASN A 102 -14.42 -12.70 10.86
C ASN A 102 -15.91 -12.94 10.52
N ASN A 103 -16.23 -13.15 9.24
CA ASN A 103 -17.58 -13.35 8.69
C ASN A 103 -18.53 -12.13 8.79
N HIS A 104 -18.03 -10.95 9.20
CA HIS A 104 -18.79 -9.70 9.21
C HIS A 104 -18.36 -8.79 8.07
N ILE A 105 -19.35 -8.17 7.38
CA ILE A 105 -19.07 -7.21 6.32
C ILE A 105 -18.40 -5.98 6.92
N VAL A 106 -17.24 -5.60 6.36
CA VAL A 106 -16.54 -4.37 6.68
C VAL A 106 -16.36 -3.57 5.40
N ASP A 107 -16.92 -2.36 5.36
CA ASP A 107 -16.92 -1.46 4.20
C ASP A 107 -16.00 -0.23 4.38
N ILE A 108 -15.17 -0.24 5.42
CA ILE A 108 -14.24 0.85 5.74
C ILE A 108 -12.80 0.43 5.37
N PRO A 109 -12.18 0.99 4.30
CA PRO A 109 -10.83 0.62 3.88
C PRO A 109 -9.76 0.88 4.95
N SER A 110 -9.95 1.88 5.81
CA SER A 110 -9.06 2.21 6.92
C SER A 110 -9.29 1.38 8.18
N TYR A 111 -10.17 0.37 8.12
CA TYR A 111 -10.38 -0.53 9.26
C TYR A 111 -9.04 -1.15 9.67
N ARG A 112 -8.75 -1.12 10.96
CA ARG A 112 -7.53 -1.67 11.52
C ARG A 112 -7.73 -3.13 11.89
N CYS A 113 -7.13 -4.02 11.10
CA CYS A 113 -7.14 -5.44 11.39
C CYS A 113 -6.27 -5.77 12.60
N LYS A 114 -6.63 -6.81 13.31
CA LYS A 114 -5.92 -7.31 14.49
C LYS A 114 -5.32 -8.68 14.19
N PRO A 115 -4.31 -9.11 14.96
CA PRO A 115 -3.85 -10.49 14.91
C PRO A 115 -5.03 -11.47 15.13
N LYS A 116 -5.03 -12.56 14.38
CA LYS A 116 -6.07 -13.60 14.31
C LYS A 116 -7.34 -13.20 13.52
N ASP A 117 -7.42 -12.02 12.94
CA ASP A 117 -8.53 -11.68 12.06
C ASP A 117 -8.44 -12.51 10.77
N LEU A 118 -9.57 -13.10 10.38
CA LEU A 118 -9.74 -13.83 9.15
C LEU A 118 -10.45 -12.95 8.12
N ILE A 119 -9.79 -12.70 7.00
CA ILE A 119 -10.29 -11.86 5.92
C ILE A 119 -10.69 -12.77 4.77
N THR A 120 -11.92 -12.66 4.31
CA THR A 120 -12.48 -13.45 3.22
C THR A 120 -13.21 -12.57 2.21
N VAL A 121 -13.33 -13.07 0.99
CA VAL A 121 -14.13 -12.40 -0.04
C VAL A 121 -15.53 -13.03 -0.03
N ARG A 122 -16.56 -12.20 0.07
CA ARG A 122 -17.94 -12.62 -0.08
C ARG A 122 -18.17 -13.18 -1.49
N ASN A 123 -18.96 -14.26 -1.61
CA ASN A 123 -19.32 -14.83 -2.89
C ASN A 123 -19.71 -13.73 -3.88
N ARG A 124 -19.01 -13.68 -5.02
CA ARG A 124 -19.33 -12.75 -6.09
C ARG A 124 -20.75 -13.01 -6.57
N PRO A 125 -21.63 -11.98 -6.67
CA PRO A 125 -22.84 -12.13 -7.44
C PRO A 125 -22.45 -12.58 -8.86
N SER A 126 -23.20 -13.52 -9.44
CA SER A 126 -22.95 -14.10 -10.76
C SER A 126 -22.94 -13.08 -11.92
N SER A 127 -23.35 -11.85 -11.69
CA SER A 127 -23.25 -10.74 -12.64
C SER A 127 -21.82 -10.33 -13.01
N TYR A 128 -20.79 -10.80 -12.29
CA TYR A 128 -19.38 -10.63 -12.64
C TYR A 128 -18.81 -11.81 -13.47
N SER A 129 -19.63 -12.83 -13.75
CA SER A 129 -19.25 -13.99 -14.57
C SER A 129 -19.18 -13.72 -16.08
N GLY A 130 -19.34 -12.47 -16.50
CA GLY A 130 -19.28 -12.05 -17.91
C GLY A 130 -17.89 -11.99 -18.55
N SER A 131 -16.82 -12.20 -17.79
CA SER A 131 -15.48 -12.34 -18.34
C SER A 131 -14.68 -13.37 -17.57
N ASN A 132 -14.55 -14.55 -18.15
CA ASN A 132 -13.74 -15.68 -17.65
C ASN A 132 -12.24 -15.41 -17.47
N SER A 133 -11.77 -14.21 -17.80
CA SER A 133 -10.36 -13.79 -17.69
C SER A 133 -10.00 -13.25 -16.31
N GLY A 134 -10.89 -12.51 -15.64
CA GLY A 134 -10.54 -11.82 -14.39
C GLY A 134 -10.32 -12.72 -13.18
N SER A 135 -10.94 -13.92 -13.15
CA SER A 135 -10.81 -14.86 -12.02
C SER A 135 -9.48 -15.61 -12.06
N LYS A 136 -9.03 -15.99 -13.27
CA LYS A 136 -7.73 -16.68 -13.46
C LYS A 136 -6.57 -15.73 -13.24
N GLU A 137 -6.64 -14.50 -13.74
CA GLU A 137 -5.59 -13.48 -13.55
C GLU A 137 -5.40 -13.09 -12.06
N ASN A 138 -6.49 -12.95 -11.30
CA ASN A 138 -6.41 -12.67 -9.87
C ASN A 138 -5.79 -13.83 -9.07
N ILE A 139 -6.09 -15.07 -9.43
CA ILE A 139 -5.52 -16.27 -8.82
C ILE A 139 -4.03 -16.40 -9.17
N GLU A 140 -3.66 -16.14 -10.43
CA GLU A 140 -2.26 -16.13 -10.86
C GLU A 140 -1.47 -14.98 -10.23
N PHE A 141 -2.07 -13.81 -10.06
CA PHE A 141 -1.46 -12.68 -9.38
C PHE A 141 -1.16 -13.01 -7.92
N SER A 142 -2.09 -13.64 -7.21
CA SER A 142 -1.90 -14.09 -5.82
C SER A 142 -0.75 -15.07 -5.67
N ARG A 143 -0.52 -15.94 -6.66
CA ARG A 143 0.57 -16.93 -6.64
C ARG A 143 1.95 -16.32 -6.88
N ARG A 144 2.03 -15.18 -7.58
CA ARG A 144 3.31 -14.54 -7.96
C ARG A 144 3.82 -13.56 -6.92
N LYS A 145 2.97 -13.05 -6.03
CA LYS A 145 3.33 -12.05 -5.04
C LYS A 145 3.90 -12.71 -3.79
N LYS A 146 5.06 -12.22 -3.33
CA LYS A 146 5.59 -12.59 -2.01
C LYS A 146 4.65 -12.03 -0.94
N ILE A 147 4.03 -12.90 -0.17
CA ILE A 147 3.15 -12.52 0.93
C ILE A 147 4.01 -12.19 2.14
N PRO A 148 3.77 -11.07 2.85
CA PRO A 148 4.49 -10.73 4.05
C PRO A 148 4.30 -11.77 5.17
N ASP A 149 5.30 -11.97 6.04
CA ASP A 149 5.30 -13.00 7.08
C ASP A 149 4.17 -12.87 8.11
N HIS A 150 3.66 -11.65 8.30
CA HIS A 150 2.53 -11.39 9.20
C HIS A 150 1.16 -11.78 8.64
N LEU A 151 1.11 -12.26 7.38
CA LEU A 151 -0.10 -12.70 6.71
C LEU A 151 0.07 -14.14 6.22
N THR A 152 -1.01 -14.93 6.30
CA THR A 152 -1.08 -16.24 5.64
C THR A 152 -2.24 -16.22 4.66
N PHE A 153 -1.97 -16.63 3.44
CA PHE A 153 -2.97 -16.73 2.40
C PHE A 153 -3.29 -18.20 2.09
N SER A 154 -4.56 -18.52 2.01
CA SER A 154 -5.05 -19.86 1.68
C SER A 154 -6.34 -19.75 0.85
N PHE A 155 -6.73 -20.87 0.25
CA PHE A 155 -8.05 -21.01 -0.38
C PHE A 155 -8.91 -21.91 0.49
N SER A 156 -10.21 -21.60 0.56
CA SER A 156 -11.21 -22.50 1.10
C SER A 156 -11.48 -23.67 0.14
N GLU A 157 -12.19 -24.71 0.59
CA GLU A 157 -12.67 -25.81 -0.23
C GLU A 157 -13.50 -25.32 -1.43
N ASP A 158 -14.26 -24.23 -1.26
CA ASP A 158 -15.02 -23.55 -2.30
C ASP A 158 -14.18 -22.61 -3.19
N ASN A 159 -12.86 -22.71 -3.14
CA ASN A 159 -11.92 -21.85 -3.87
C ASN A 159 -12.05 -20.34 -3.55
N ILE A 160 -12.55 -20.02 -2.36
CA ILE A 160 -12.66 -18.64 -1.88
C ILE A 160 -11.34 -18.22 -1.24
N PRO A 161 -10.75 -17.09 -1.64
CA PRO A 161 -9.50 -16.60 -1.06
C PRO A 161 -9.71 -16.18 0.40
N LYS A 162 -8.81 -16.65 1.27
CA LYS A 162 -8.77 -16.34 2.70
C LYS A 162 -7.39 -15.77 3.08
N GLY A 163 -7.40 -14.68 3.80
CA GLY A 163 -6.20 -14.08 4.41
C GLY A 163 -6.30 -14.13 5.93
N LEU A 164 -5.34 -14.76 6.59
CA LEU A 164 -5.24 -14.77 8.05
C LEU A 164 -4.15 -13.80 8.49
N VAL A 165 -4.48 -12.93 9.43
CA VAL A 165 -3.51 -12.03 10.07
C VAL A 165 -2.84 -12.78 11.23
N ASN A 166 -1.57 -13.18 11.06
CA ASN A 166 -0.83 -13.93 12.07
C ASN A 166 -0.37 -13.04 13.23
N GLY A 167 0.05 -11.82 12.92
CA GLY A 167 0.61 -10.90 13.89
C GLY A 167 0.60 -9.46 13.43
N ILE A 168 1.22 -8.60 14.22
CA ILE A 168 1.47 -7.21 13.83
C ILE A 168 2.66 -7.18 12.88
N ALA A 169 2.57 -6.38 11.82
CA ALA A 169 3.66 -6.22 10.86
C ALA A 169 4.95 -5.73 11.53
N ASN A 170 6.04 -6.46 11.33
CA ASN A 170 7.37 -6.04 11.76
C ASN A 170 8.06 -5.24 10.65
N ARG A 171 8.99 -4.34 11.03
CA ARG A 171 9.75 -3.53 10.05
C ARG A 171 10.47 -4.40 9.01
N GLU A 172 10.99 -5.53 9.42
CA GLU A 172 11.73 -6.49 8.56
C GLU A 172 10.83 -7.17 7.52
N SER A 173 9.55 -7.37 7.85
CA SER A 173 8.57 -7.96 6.94
C SER A 173 8.00 -6.95 5.91
N ILE A 174 8.29 -5.66 6.09
CA ILE A 174 7.79 -4.59 5.24
C ILE A 174 8.82 -4.32 4.14
N ASP A 175 8.50 -4.74 2.92
CA ASP A 175 9.35 -4.52 1.73
C ASP A 175 9.16 -3.10 1.17
N LEU A 176 9.49 -2.11 2.00
CA LEU A 176 9.47 -0.70 1.65
C LEU A 176 10.86 -0.09 1.83
N ASN A 177 11.46 0.31 0.72
CA ASN A 177 12.71 1.07 0.72
C ASN A 177 12.45 2.57 1.00
N ILE A 178 11.87 2.84 2.18
CA ILE A 178 11.56 4.20 2.63
C ILE A 178 12.09 4.35 4.06
N ASN A 179 12.79 5.45 4.30
CA ASN A 179 13.18 5.82 5.66
C ASN A 179 12.02 6.53 6.35
N GLU A 180 11.35 5.81 7.24
CA GLU A 180 10.20 6.30 8.01
C GLU A 180 10.56 7.45 8.96
N LEU A 181 11.81 7.55 9.41
CA LEU A 181 12.27 8.64 10.28
C LEU A 181 12.21 9.99 9.56
N LEU A 182 12.53 10.02 8.26
CA LEU A 182 12.42 11.24 7.45
C LEU A 182 10.98 11.74 7.38
N VAL A 183 10.02 10.83 7.34
CA VAL A 183 8.59 11.19 7.35
C VAL A 183 8.19 11.78 8.69
N VAL A 184 8.63 11.17 9.79
CA VAL A 184 8.37 11.69 11.15
C VAL A 184 9.02 13.06 11.33
N GLU A 185 10.26 13.25 10.85
CA GLU A 185 10.98 14.53 10.90
C GLU A 185 10.28 15.62 10.06
N TYR A 186 9.72 15.27 8.89
CA TYR A 186 8.97 16.21 8.07
C TYR A 186 7.83 16.84 8.87
N TYR A 187 7.04 16.01 9.56
CA TYR A 187 5.92 16.49 10.35
C TYR A 187 6.31 17.09 11.70
N SER A 188 7.49 16.77 12.25
CA SER A 188 7.94 17.36 13.52
C SER A 188 8.19 18.86 13.42
N ARG A 189 8.48 19.36 12.23
CA ARG A 189 8.71 20.78 11.95
C ARG A 189 7.43 21.55 11.61
N GLN A 190 6.31 20.84 11.40
CA GLN A 190 5.02 21.44 11.02
C GLN A 190 3.96 21.34 12.13
N ALA A 191 4.32 20.76 13.28
CA ALA A 191 3.43 20.57 14.42
C ALA A 191 3.63 21.64 15.47
#